data_f8aaaba2b6406ecd4c2befc280ab62bf
#
_entry.id   f8aaaba2b6406ecd4c2befc280ab62bf
#
_cell.length_a   1.000
_cell.length_b   1.000
_cell.length_c   1.000
_cell.angle_alpha   90.00
_cell.angle_beta   90.00
_cell.angle_gamma   90.00
#
_symmetry.space_group_name_H-M   'P 1'
#
loop_
_entity.id
_entity.type
_entity.pdbx_description
1 polymer ?
#
loop_
_entity_poly.entity_id
_entity_poly.type
_entity_poly.pdbx_seq_one_letter_code
_entity_poly.pdbx_strand_id
1 'polypeptide(L)'
;MKKSDFYYDLPPELIAQTPLERRDASRLLTLDKRTGATEHHVFHELPDFLNEGDCLVMNDSRVIPARLFGTRPTGGSVEVVLLRDLGGGDWECLTRPGRKTQPGTHISFGNGELTAEVIRAEADGNKVLHFNYDGIFLELLDKLGKMPLPPYIKEELTDKERYQTVYSRDPGSAAAP
;
A
#
# COMPACT_ATOMS: atom_id res chain seq x y z
N MET A 1 -15.61 16.84 16.23
CA MET A 1 -15.42 16.97 14.77
C MET A 1 -16.02 15.76 14.08
N LYS A 2 -16.79 15.97 13.01
CA LYS A 2 -17.35 14.91 12.17
C LYS A 2 -16.49 14.78 10.92
N LYS A 3 -16.50 13.61 10.25
CA LYS A 3 -15.81 13.42 8.97
C LYS A 3 -16.26 14.44 7.92
N SER A 4 -17.54 14.83 7.93
CA SER A 4 -18.10 15.84 7.04
C SER A 4 -17.48 17.23 7.18
N ASP A 5 -16.89 17.55 8.35
CA ASP A 5 -16.28 18.86 8.60
C ASP A 5 -14.99 19.06 7.79
N PHE A 6 -14.45 17.96 7.24
CA PHE A 6 -13.23 17.95 6.39
C PHE A 6 -13.56 17.73 4.91
N TYR A 7 -14.84 17.70 4.56
CA TYR A 7 -15.22 17.51 3.16
C TYR A 7 -14.99 18.79 2.37
N TYR A 8 -14.38 18.62 1.22
CA TYR A 8 -14.27 19.64 0.17
C TYR A 8 -14.35 18.97 -1.19
N ASP A 9 -14.71 19.74 -2.21
CA ASP A 9 -14.71 19.25 -3.59
C ASP A 9 -13.28 19.29 -4.13
N LEU A 10 -12.68 18.11 -4.32
CA LEU A 10 -11.34 17.95 -4.89
C LEU A 10 -11.46 17.60 -6.38
N PRO A 11 -11.13 18.53 -7.29
CA PRO A 11 -11.11 18.24 -8.72
C PRO A 11 -10.13 17.10 -9.03
N PRO A 12 -10.55 16.05 -9.79
CA PRO A 12 -9.71 14.89 -10.08
C PRO A 12 -8.36 15.22 -10.73
N GLU A 13 -8.31 16.28 -11.52
CA GLU A 13 -7.11 16.77 -12.21
C GLU A 13 -6.05 17.33 -11.25
N LEU A 14 -6.40 17.63 -10.01
CA LEU A 14 -5.46 18.05 -8.98
C LEU A 14 -4.79 16.88 -8.26
N ILE A 15 -5.22 15.65 -8.54
CA ILE A 15 -4.58 14.44 -8.02
C ILE A 15 -3.50 14.00 -9.00
N ALA A 16 -2.24 14.24 -8.65
CA ALA A 16 -1.11 13.80 -9.46
C ALA A 16 -1.13 12.28 -9.64
N GLN A 17 -1.00 11.80 -10.88
CA GLN A 17 -1.03 10.37 -11.21
C GLN A 17 0.39 9.79 -11.28
N THR A 18 1.39 10.62 -11.55
CA THR A 18 2.79 10.21 -11.64
C THR A 18 3.66 11.08 -10.73
N PRO A 19 4.71 10.53 -10.13
CA PRO A 19 5.66 11.32 -9.34
C PRO A 19 6.50 12.24 -10.25
N LEU A 20 6.98 13.35 -9.70
CA LEU A 20 7.95 14.19 -10.38
C LEU A 20 9.27 13.42 -10.61
N GLU A 21 10.01 13.75 -11.67
CA GLU A 21 11.30 13.15 -11.97
C GLU A 21 12.26 13.31 -10.77
N ARG A 22 12.41 14.54 -10.28
CA ARG A 22 13.12 14.83 -9.04
C ARG A 22 12.13 14.83 -7.87
N ARG A 23 12.31 13.91 -6.92
CA ARG A 23 11.42 13.75 -5.75
C ARG A 23 11.38 15.00 -4.87
N ASP A 24 12.55 15.60 -4.65
CA ASP A 24 12.75 16.78 -3.84
C ASP A 24 12.23 18.09 -4.44
N ALA A 25 11.80 18.05 -5.71
CA ALA A 25 11.16 19.18 -6.39
C ALA A 25 9.63 19.25 -6.14
N SER A 26 9.07 18.38 -5.31
CA SER A 26 7.66 18.44 -4.92
C SER A 26 7.35 19.73 -4.18
N ARG A 27 6.12 20.23 -4.34
CA ARG A 27 5.66 21.41 -3.59
C ARG A 27 5.53 21.09 -2.10
N LEU A 28 5.95 22.02 -1.28
CA LEU A 28 5.82 22.00 0.17
C LEU A 28 4.88 23.13 0.59
N LEU A 29 3.84 22.81 1.36
CA LEU A 29 2.98 23.79 2.02
C LEU A 29 3.38 23.86 3.51
N THR A 30 3.72 25.02 3.99
CA THR A 30 3.90 25.26 5.43
C THR A 30 2.66 25.93 6.02
N LEU A 31 2.32 25.59 7.25
CA LEU A 31 1.19 26.14 7.99
C LEU A 31 1.65 26.55 9.40
N ASP A 32 1.59 27.84 9.70
CA ASP A 32 1.75 28.31 11.08
C ASP A 32 0.50 27.98 11.89
N LYS A 33 0.63 27.06 12.84
CA LYS A 33 -0.48 26.58 13.67
C LYS A 33 -1.10 27.63 14.59
N ARG A 34 -0.42 28.76 14.86
CA ARG A 34 -0.91 29.83 15.73
C ARG A 34 -1.71 30.87 14.95
N THR A 35 -1.23 31.22 13.77
CA THR A 35 -1.81 32.27 12.94
C THR A 35 -2.73 31.75 11.84
N GLY A 36 -2.53 30.48 11.42
CA GLY A 36 -3.20 29.90 10.26
C GLY A 36 -2.58 30.37 8.92
N ALA A 37 -1.49 31.13 8.96
CA ALA A 37 -0.81 31.59 7.75
C ALA A 37 -0.19 30.39 7.01
N THR A 38 -0.30 30.41 5.68
CA THR A 38 0.26 29.38 4.79
C THR A 38 1.25 30.00 3.83
N GLU A 39 2.34 29.26 3.55
CA GLU A 39 3.34 29.64 2.57
C GLU A 39 3.65 28.44 1.66
N HIS A 40 4.08 28.72 0.43
CA HIS A 40 4.41 27.70 -0.56
C HIS A 40 5.92 27.68 -0.82
N HIS A 41 6.49 26.48 -0.72
CA HIS A 41 7.92 26.20 -0.86
C HIS A 41 8.13 24.99 -1.77
N VAL A 42 9.39 24.59 -1.94
CA VAL A 42 9.77 23.34 -2.59
C VAL A 42 10.33 22.39 -1.52
N PHE A 43 10.08 21.10 -1.66
CA PHE A 43 10.37 20.11 -0.62
C PHE A 43 11.87 20.06 -0.21
N HIS A 44 12.79 20.36 -1.13
CA HIS A 44 14.23 20.42 -0.78
C HIS A 44 14.58 21.54 0.20
N GLU A 45 13.68 22.50 0.44
CA GLU A 45 13.83 23.56 1.45
C GLU A 45 13.43 23.09 2.87
N LEU A 46 12.90 21.85 3.00
CA LEU A 46 12.47 21.31 4.30
C LEU A 46 13.52 21.47 5.43
N PRO A 47 14.82 21.27 5.19
CA PRO A 47 15.83 21.47 6.25
C PRO A 47 15.84 22.88 6.84
N ASP A 48 15.45 23.90 6.09
CA ASP A 48 15.43 25.30 6.54
C ASP A 48 14.35 25.55 7.62
N PHE A 49 13.40 24.64 7.76
CA PHE A 49 12.33 24.69 8.77
C PHE A 49 12.65 23.88 10.03
N LEU A 50 13.78 23.18 10.07
CA LEU A 50 14.18 22.33 11.18
C LEU A 50 15.28 23.01 11.99
N ASN A 51 15.20 22.88 13.33
CA ASN A 51 16.16 23.45 14.26
C ASN A 51 16.91 22.33 14.99
N GLU A 52 18.05 22.67 15.56
CA GLU A 52 18.77 21.77 16.47
C GLU A 52 17.84 21.35 17.63
N GLY A 53 17.73 20.03 17.84
CA GLY A 53 16.84 19.42 18.83
C GLY A 53 15.48 18.99 18.30
N ASP A 54 15.11 19.33 17.06
CA ASP A 54 13.91 18.77 16.43
C ASP A 54 14.08 17.28 16.15
N CYS A 55 12.99 16.53 16.27
CA CYS A 55 12.95 15.09 15.97
C CYS A 55 12.05 14.83 14.77
N LEU A 56 12.63 14.40 13.66
CA LEU A 56 11.90 14.00 12.47
C LEU A 56 11.66 12.49 12.49
N VAL A 57 10.39 12.08 12.64
CA VAL A 57 9.99 10.68 12.58
C VAL A 57 9.65 10.33 11.13
N MET A 58 10.31 9.31 10.58
CA MET A 58 10.13 8.87 9.19
C MET A 58 9.75 7.39 9.15
N ASN A 59 9.04 7.00 8.09
CA ASN A 59 8.70 5.62 7.82
C ASN A 59 9.73 5.01 6.87
N ASP A 60 10.45 3.99 7.28
CA ASP A 60 11.46 3.29 6.47
C ASP A 60 10.95 1.97 5.86
N SER A 61 9.64 1.74 5.88
CA SER A 61 9.04 0.55 5.25
C SER A 61 9.31 0.51 3.76
N ARG A 62 9.85 -0.63 3.29
CA ARG A 62 9.95 -0.97 1.88
C ARG A 62 8.72 -1.77 1.48
N VAL A 63 7.85 -1.17 0.69
CA VAL A 63 6.57 -1.78 0.31
C VAL A 63 6.79 -2.96 -0.60
N ILE A 64 6.28 -4.13 -0.18
CA ILE A 64 6.27 -5.33 -1.02
C ILE A 64 5.11 -5.26 -2.03
N PRO A 65 5.18 -6.00 -3.17
CA PRO A 65 4.07 -6.10 -4.13
C PRO A 65 2.89 -6.89 -3.54
N ALA A 66 2.25 -6.31 -2.54
CA ALA A 66 1.29 -6.97 -1.66
C ALA A 66 -0.08 -7.24 -2.30
N ARG A 67 -0.35 -6.76 -3.52
CA ARG A 67 -1.63 -6.94 -4.21
C ARG A 67 -1.55 -8.08 -5.20
N LEU A 68 -2.26 -9.16 -4.94
CA LEU A 68 -2.31 -10.37 -5.76
C LEU A 68 -3.68 -10.52 -6.45
N PHE A 69 -3.66 -11.00 -7.68
CA PHE A 69 -4.87 -11.37 -8.42
C PHE A 69 -4.86 -12.86 -8.68
N GLY A 70 -5.87 -13.55 -8.16
CA GLY A 70 -6.00 -15.00 -8.27
C GLY A 70 -7.38 -15.42 -8.78
N THR A 71 -7.54 -16.72 -8.94
CA THR A 71 -8.78 -17.35 -9.35
C THR A 71 -9.19 -18.44 -8.36
N ARG A 72 -10.50 -18.57 -8.14
CA ARG A 72 -11.09 -19.68 -7.39
C ARG A 72 -11.30 -20.88 -8.30
N PRO A 73 -11.45 -22.10 -7.76
CA PRO A 73 -11.77 -23.30 -8.57
C PRO A 73 -13.02 -23.14 -9.46
N THR A 74 -13.94 -22.26 -9.06
CA THR A 74 -15.14 -21.92 -9.83
C THR A 74 -14.90 -20.93 -10.98
N GLY A 75 -13.64 -20.53 -11.26
CA GLY A 75 -13.27 -19.56 -12.29
C GLY A 75 -13.44 -18.09 -11.90
N GLY A 76 -13.96 -17.80 -10.70
CA GLY A 76 -14.16 -16.42 -10.26
C GLY A 76 -12.86 -15.73 -9.83
N SER A 77 -12.61 -14.51 -10.32
CA SER A 77 -11.46 -13.70 -9.91
C SER A 77 -11.55 -13.26 -8.45
N VAL A 78 -10.39 -13.16 -7.82
CA VAL A 78 -10.20 -12.66 -6.45
C VAL A 78 -8.99 -11.75 -6.42
N GLU A 79 -9.17 -10.57 -5.82
CA GLU A 79 -8.07 -9.69 -5.41
C GLU A 79 -7.76 -9.97 -3.94
N VAL A 80 -6.49 -10.15 -3.63
CA VAL A 80 -5.97 -10.33 -2.27
C VAL A 80 -4.92 -9.25 -2.02
N VAL A 81 -5.05 -8.51 -0.93
CA VAL A 81 -4.03 -7.55 -0.49
C VAL A 81 -3.49 -8.02 0.87
N LEU A 82 -2.21 -8.33 0.91
CA LEU A 82 -1.51 -8.71 2.13
C LEU A 82 -1.45 -7.51 3.08
N LEU A 83 -1.74 -7.72 4.37
CA LEU A 83 -1.68 -6.69 5.40
C LEU A 83 -0.59 -6.97 6.42
N ARG A 84 -0.60 -8.15 7.01
CA ARG A 84 0.31 -8.51 8.09
C ARG A 84 0.70 -9.98 7.99
N ASP A 85 2.00 -10.24 8.08
CA ASP A 85 2.55 -11.57 8.22
C ASP A 85 2.28 -12.09 9.65
N LEU A 86 1.67 -13.25 9.75
CA LEU A 86 1.38 -13.94 11.01
C LEU A 86 2.36 -15.09 11.28
N GLY A 87 3.27 -15.34 10.34
CA GLY A 87 4.23 -16.44 10.39
C GLY A 87 3.66 -17.75 9.84
N GLY A 88 4.57 -18.69 9.52
CA GLY A 88 4.20 -20.05 9.08
C GLY A 88 3.42 -20.11 7.75
N GLY A 89 3.48 -19.06 6.93
CA GLY A 89 2.72 -18.96 5.68
C GLY A 89 1.33 -18.32 5.85
N ASP A 90 0.95 -17.95 7.05
CA ASP A 90 -0.32 -17.28 7.34
C ASP A 90 -0.20 -15.77 7.22
N TRP A 91 -1.16 -15.16 6.52
CA TRP A 91 -1.24 -13.72 6.33
C TRP A 91 -2.63 -13.18 6.61
N GLU A 92 -2.70 -12.07 7.32
CA GLU A 92 -3.90 -11.26 7.36
C GLU A 92 -4.02 -10.48 6.05
N CYS A 93 -5.20 -10.53 5.42
CA CYS A 93 -5.42 -10.01 4.08
C CYS A 93 -6.78 -9.32 3.95
N LEU A 94 -6.84 -8.32 3.07
CA LEU A 94 -8.09 -7.89 2.46
C LEU A 94 -8.40 -8.76 1.25
N THR A 95 -9.67 -9.11 1.05
CA THR A 95 -10.09 -9.88 -0.14
C THR A 95 -11.27 -9.21 -0.85
N ARG A 96 -11.26 -9.23 -2.17
CA ARG A 96 -12.36 -8.74 -3.00
C ARG A 96 -12.68 -9.74 -4.10
N PRO A 97 -13.94 -10.20 -4.21
CA PRO A 97 -15.11 -9.89 -3.37
C PRO A 97 -15.12 -10.68 -2.06
N GLY A 98 -15.21 -9.97 -0.90
CA GLY A 98 -15.14 -10.59 0.42
C GLY A 98 -16.22 -11.62 0.72
N ARG A 99 -17.43 -11.46 0.15
CA ARG A 99 -18.54 -12.42 0.31
C ARG A 99 -18.28 -13.78 -0.34
N LYS A 100 -17.39 -13.84 -1.32
CA LYS A 100 -17.05 -15.05 -2.07
C LYS A 100 -15.74 -15.70 -1.66
N THR A 101 -15.08 -15.14 -0.65
CA THR A 101 -13.82 -15.64 -0.07
C THR A 101 -14.06 -16.00 1.39
N GLN A 102 -14.87 -17.03 1.61
CA GLN A 102 -15.18 -17.54 2.95
C GLN A 102 -14.14 -18.60 3.37
N PRO A 103 -14.04 -18.93 4.67
CA PRO A 103 -13.18 -20.02 5.13
C PRO A 103 -13.37 -21.29 4.32
N GLY A 104 -12.27 -21.98 3.97
CA GLY A 104 -12.22 -23.11 3.07
C GLY A 104 -12.17 -22.75 1.58
N THR A 105 -12.17 -21.46 1.22
CA THR A 105 -11.99 -21.06 -0.19
C THR A 105 -10.53 -21.19 -0.59
N HIS A 106 -10.26 -21.94 -1.66
CA HIS A 106 -8.95 -22.03 -2.30
C HIS A 106 -8.81 -20.98 -3.40
N ILE A 107 -7.63 -20.42 -3.52
CA ILE A 107 -7.28 -19.38 -4.51
C ILE A 107 -5.94 -19.78 -5.15
N SER A 108 -5.86 -19.69 -6.47
CA SER A 108 -4.65 -19.94 -7.25
C SER A 108 -4.18 -18.64 -7.90
N PHE A 109 -2.88 -18.35 -7.83
CA PHE A 109 -2.23 -17.19 -8.42
C PHE A 109 -1.22 -17.64 -9.47
N GLY A 110 -1.08 -16.85 -10.52
CA GLY A 110 -0.26 -17.21 -11.68
C GLY A 110 -0.78 -18.51 -12.31
N ASN A 111 0.11 -19.41 -12.68
CA ASN A 111 -0.21 -20.73 -13.20
C ASN A 111 -0.21 -21.82 -12.10
N GLY A 112 -0.60 -21.47 -10.87
CA GLY A 112 -0.56 -22.36 -9.72
C GLY A 112 0.76 -22.35 -8.93
N GLU A 113 1.65 -21.43 -9.26
CA GLU A 113 2.94 -21.26 -8.57
C GLU A 113 2.78 -20.82 -7.11
N LEU A 114 1.71 -20.12 -6.82
CA LEU A 114 1.28 -19.71 -5.49
C LEU A 114 -0.18 -20.07 -5.31
N THR A 115 -0.51 -20.71 -4.20
CA THR A 115 -1.90 -21.01 -3.82
C THR A 115 -2.17 -20.53 -2.41
N ALA A 116 -3.42 -20.27 -2.11
CA ALA A 116 -3.82 -19.94 -0.74
C ALA A 116 -5.18 -20.55 -0.38
N GLU A 117 -5.36 -20.81 0.90
CA GLU A 117 -6.64 -21.17 1.49
C GLU A 117 -7.06 -20.12 2.52
N VAL A 118 -8.31 -19.72 2.48
CA VAL A 118 -8.90 -18.85 3.50
C VAL A 118 -9.15 -19.67 4.76
N ILE A 119 -8.37 -19.42 5.82
CA ILE A 119 -8.46 -20.18 7.08
C ILE A 119 -9.58 -19.65 7.96
N ARG A 120 -9.70 -18.33 8.10
CA ARG A 120 -10.73 -17.69 8.92
C ARG A 120 -11.06 -16.28 8.46
N ALA A 121 -12.20 -15.78 8.90
CA ALA A 121 -12.63 -14.39 8.74
C ALA A 121 -12.50 -13.66 10.09
N GLU A 122 -11.98 -12.45 10.06
CA GLU A 122 -11.87 -11.59 11.23
C GLU A 122 -13.13 -10.68 11.37
N ALA A 123 -13.33 -10.14 12.57
CA ALA A 123 -14.51 -9.34 12.89
C ALA A 123 -14.59 -8.02 12.09
N ASP A 124 -13.45 -7.47 11.69
CA ASP A 124 -13.32 -6.26 10.87
C ASP A 124 -13.52 -6.50 9.36
N GLY A 125 -13.72 -7.77 8.96
CA GLY A 125 -13.91 -8.19 7.59
C GLY A 125 -12.64 -8.67 6.88
N ASN A 126 -11.47 -8.52 7.50
CA ASN A 126 -10.22 -9.10 7.03
C ASN A 126 -10.31 -10.64 7.00
N LYS A 127 -9.40 -11.25 6.30
CA LYS A 127 -9.29 -12.72 6.21
C LYS A 127 -7.88 -13.14 6.58
N VAL A 128 -7.75 -14.30 7.19
CA VAL A 128 -6.44 -14.97 7.31
C VAL A 128 -6.37 -16.02 6.22
N LEU A 129 -5.34 -15.91 5.41
CA LEU A 129 -5.02 -16.85 4.33
C LEU A 129 -3.74 -17.59 4.67
N HIS A 130 -3.76 -18.92 4.48
CA HIS A 130 -2.55 -19.73 4.48
C HIS A 130 -2.05 -19.89 3.05
N PHE A 131 -0.82 -19.46 2.80
CA PHE A 131 -0.18 -19.55 1.48
C PHE A 131 0.69 -20.79 1.38
N ASN A 132 0.52 -21.54 0.28
CA ASN A 132 1.34 -22.70 -0.06
C ASN A 132 2.17 -22.36 -1.31
N TYR A 133 3.47 -22.55 -1.23
CA TYR A 133 4.42 -22.23 -2.29
C TYR A 133 5.72 -23.00 -2.11
N ASP A 134 6.47 -23.14 -3.18
CA ASP A 134 7.85 -23.63 -3.18
C ASP A 134 8.81 -22.44 -3.38
N GLY A 135 9.92 -22.42 -2.62
CA GLY A 135 10.95 -21.37 -2.74
C GLY A 135 10.72 -20.17 -1.79
N ILE A 136 11.02 -18.98 -2.28
CA ILE A 136 11.01 -17.73 -1.48
C ILE A 136 9.76 -16.94 -1.79
N PHE A 137 8.94 -16.71 -0.77
CA PHE A 137 7.65 -16.00 -0.90
C PHE A 137 7.79 -14.60 -1.51
N LEU A 138 8.80 -13.83 -1.10
CA LEU A 138 9.01 -12.49 -1.61
C LEU A 138 9.35 -12.47 -3.12
N GLU A 139 10.06 -13.48 -3.63
CA GLU A 139 10.33 -13.60 -5.07
C GLU A 139 9.04 -13.90 -5.86
N LEU A 140 8.15 -14.72 -5.29
CA LEU A 140 6.84 -14.96 -5.89
C LEU A 140 5.98 -13.70 -5.88
N LEU A 141 6.03 -12.89 -4.81
CA LEU A 141 5.34 -11.61 -4.77
C LEU A 141 5.90 -10.65 -5.82
N ASP A 142 7.21 -10.59 -6.02
CA ASP A 142 7.81 -9.76 -7.06
C ASP A 142 7.36 -10.14 -8.47
N LYS A 143 7.15 -11.44 -8.70
CA LYS A 143 6.69 -11.99 -9.98
C LYS A 143 5.18 -11.80 -10.21
N LEU A 144 4.36 -12.09 -9.21
CA LEU A 144 2.91 -12.20 -9.32
C LEU A 144 2.15 -11.00 -8.78
N GLY A 145 2.76 -10.27 -7.86
CA GLY A 145 2.15 -9.16 -7.14
C GLY A 145 2.27 -7.83 -7.85
N LYS A 146 1.37 -6.93 -7.49
CA LYS A 146 1.41 -5.51 -7.87
C LYS A 146 1.59 -4.64 -6.64
N MET A 147 2.19 -3.46 -6.84
CA MET A 147 2.27 -2.46 -5.79
C MET A 147 0.87 -2.03 -5.36
N PRO A 148 0.59 -1.94 -4.04
CA PRO A 148 -0.76 -1.63 -3.53
C PRO A 148 -1.06 -0.12 -3.61
N LEU A 149 -1.01 0.45 -4.81
CA LEU A 149 -1.32 1.87 -5.04
C LEU A 149 -2.71 2.23 -4.53
N PRO A 150 -2.89 3.45 -4.00
CA PRO A 150 -4.20 3.97 -3.64
C PRO A 150 -5.16 3.97 -4.83
N PRO A 151 -6.49 3.78 -4.60
CA PRO A 151 -7.44 3.62 -5.69
C PRO A 151 -7.66 4.87 -6.57
N TYR A 152 -7.19 6.03 -6.13
CA TYR A 152 -7.24 7.26 -6.91
C TYR A 152 -6.06 7.40 -7.89
N ILE A 153 -5.01 6.57 -7.78
CA ILE A 153 -3.94 6.43 -8.77
C ILE A 153 -4.39 5.38 -9.78
N LYS A 154 -4.56 5.78 -11.03
CA LYS A 154 -5.06 4.94 -12.13
C LYS A 154 -3.98 4.62 -13.14
N GLU A 155 -2.92 5.43 -13.17
CA GLU A 155 -1.77 5.18 -14.03
C GLU A 155 -0.99 3.97 -13.55
N GLU A 156 -0.51 3.16 -14.49
CA GLU A 156 0.30 1.99 -14.18
C GLU A 156 1.70 2.40 -13.74
N LEU A 157 2.14 1.85 -12.62
CA LEU A 157 3.47 2.09 -12.11
C LEU A 157 4.49 1.24 -12.89
N THR A 158 5.24 1.87 -13.76
CA THR A 158 6.26 1.23 -14.60
C THR A 158 7.56 0.95 -13.82
N ASP A 159 7.90 1.81 -12.87
CA ASP A 159 9.06 1.68 -12.01
C ASP A 159 8.63 1.55 -10.54
N LYS A 160 8.70 0.32 -10.00
CA LYS A 160 8.31 0.01 -8.62
C LYS A 160 9.10 0.83 -7.58
N GLU A 161 10.35 1.22 -7.88
CA GLU A 161 11.18 2.01 -6.97
C GLU A 161 10.65 3.44 -6.78
N ARG A 162 9.84 3.94 -7.71
CA ARG A 162 9.20 5.24 -7.59
C ARG A 162 8.14 5.30 -6.47
N TYR A 163 7.61 4.15 -6.06
CA TYR A 163 6.69 4.05 -4.94
C TYR A 163 7.40 3.93 -3.59
N GLN A 164 8.68 3.57 -3.59
CA GLN A 164 9.48 3.47 -2.36
C GLN A 164 9.97 4.84 -1.91
N THR A 165 10.17 5.03 -0.59
CA THR A 165 10.98 6.13 -0.08
C THR A 165 12.46 5.82 -0.32
N VAL A 166 13.29 6.86 -0.48
CA VAL A 166 14.74 6.68 -0.76
C VAL A 166 15.50 5.99 0.37
N TYR A 167 14.96 6.01 1.58
CA TYR A 167 15.52 5.39 2.78
C TYR A 167 14.76 4.13 3.22
N SER A 168 13.86 3.62 2.39
CA SER A 168 13.09 2.39 2.69
C SER A 168 14.01 1.19 2.83
N ARG A 169 13.83 0.42 3.89
CA ARG A 169 14.71 -0.70 4.25
C ARG A 169 13.92 -1.94 4.64
N ASP A 170 13.04 -1.82 5.60
CA ASP A 170 12.38 -2.96 6.23
C ASP A 170 11.12 -3.36 5.44
N PRO A 171 11.01 -4.61 4.91
CA PRO A 171 9.88 -5.03 4.12
C PRO A 171 8.56 -4.90 4.88
N GLY A 172 7.53 -4.34 4.22
CA GLY A 172 6.20 -4.20 4.78
C GLY A 172 5.13 -4.19 3.69
N SER A 173 3.92 -4.66 4.00
CA SER A 173 2.82 -4.78 3.04
C SER A 173 2.12 -3.46 2.74
N ALA A 174 2.24 -2.49 3.63
CA ALA A 174 1.73 -1.14 3.43
C ALA A 174 2.75 -0.15 3.98
N ALA A 175 3.14 0.83 3.18
CA ALA A 175 3.75 2.04 3.69
C ALA A 175 2.63 3.02 3.95
N ALA A 176 2.65 3.61 5.13
CA ALA A 176 2.09 4.92 5.29
C ALA A 176 3.21 5.91 4.98
N PRO A 177 3.12 6.68 3.92
CA PRO A 177 4.01 7.80 3.71
C PRO A 177 3.84 8.84 4.83
#